data_5e80bbe74ae39f29425ace3d07326cfe
#
_entry.id   5e80bbe74ae39f29425ace3d07326cfe
#
_cell.length_a   1.000
_cell.length_b   1.000
_cell.length_c   1.000
_cell.angle_alpha   90.00
_cell.angle_beta   90.00
_cell.angle_gamma   90.00
#
_symmetry.space_group_name_H-M   'P 1'
#
loop_
_entity.id
_entity.type
_entity.pdbx_description
1 polymer ?
#
loop_
_entity_poly.entity_id
_entity_poly.type
_entity_poly.pdbx_seq_one_letter_code
_entity_poly.pdbx_strand_id
1 'polypeptide(L)'
;VVPTFKHGLTNTLPGLFAAWKRWGYINGIHYVIGRKPPKSFKKPITEPSDYEHVITFYNGSCAIIISQDRPGSSNSLTLSWLLIDEAKFIDYNKLKDETLPANGGIRSFFGHHSFNHSMMILSDMPQTTKGSWFLHYREKMDPKLIETIKGTIYKIWQTKQRISELRQKRQPIPPYLKDYLKWLDRSLNKMRSVAV
;
A
#
# COMPACT_ATOMS: atom_id res chain seq x y z
N VAL A 1 8.54 -5.28 -2.78
CA VAL A 1 9.38 -6.27 -3.52
C VAL A 1 10.23 -5.51 -4.51
N VAL A 2 11.52 -5.80 -4.55
CA VAL A 2 12.52 -5.20 -5.44
C VAL A 2 13.28 -6.29 -6.19
N PRO A 3 13.85 -6.00 -7.38
CA PRO A 3 14.61 -7.00 -8.13
C PRO A 3 15.84 -7.50 -7.35
N THR A 4 16.60 -6.59 -6.73
CA THR A 4 17.72 -6.89 -5.85
C THR A 4 17.74 -5.92 -4.66
N PHE A 5 18.32 -6.30 -3.51
CA PHE A 5 18.49 -5.38 -2.39
C PHE A 5 19.31 -4.15 -2.78
N LYS A 6 20.37 -4.34 -3.56
CA LYS A 6 21.17 -3.22 -4.05
C LYS A 6 20.32 -2.21 -4.83
N HIS A 7 19.46 -2.69 -5.74
CA HIS A 7 18.55 -1.82 -6.50
C HIS A 7 17.59 -1.06 -5.57
N GLY A 8 16.96 -1.76 -4.63
CA GLY A 8 16.08 -1.13 -3.65
C GLY A 8 16.77 -0.05 -2.83
N LEU A 9 17.96 -0.35 -2.32
CA LEU A 9 18.73 0.57 -1.48
C LEU A 9 19.25 1.79 -2.24
N THR A 10 19.65 1.64 -3.51
CA THR A 10 20.27 2.73 -4.28
C THR A 10 19.26 3.55 -5.09
N ASN A 11 18.17 2.96 -5.55
CA ASN A 11 17.23 3.61 -6.47
C ASN A 11 15.86 3.91 -5.82
N THR A 12 15.22 2.89 -5.24
CA THR A 12 13.85 3.02 -4.71
C THR A 12 13.79 3.80 -3.40
N LEU A 13 14.56 3.36 -2.40
CA LEU A 13 14.45 3.89 -1.04
C LEU A 13 14.93 5.34 -0.88
N PRO A 14 15.99 5.82 -1.54
CA PRO A 14 16.39 7.22 -1.41
C PRO A 14 15.31 8.20 -1.85
N GLY A 15 14.63 7.92 -2.96
CA GLY A 15 13.50 8.72 -3.44
C GLY A 15 12.31 8.71 -2.47
N LEU A 16 11.99 7.54 -1.92
CA LEU A 16 10.94 7.36 -0.92
C LEU A 16 11.25 8.15 0.36
N PHE A 17 12.46 8.05 0.89
CA PHE A 17 12.86 8.78 2.11
C PHE A 17 12.92 10.28 1.89
N ALA A 18 13.32 10.75 0.71
CA ALA A 18 13.27 12.15 0.35
C ALA A 18 11.81 12.67 0.32
N ALA A 19 10.88 11.89 -0.22
CA ALA A 19 9.46 12.22 -0.20
C ALA A 19 8.90 12.26 1.23
N TRP A 20 9.21 11.26 2.06
CA TRP A 20 8.79 11.23 3.46
C TRP A 20 9.30 12.42 4.25
N LYS A 21 10.59 12.82 4.04
CA LYS A 21 11.15 14.00 4.66
C LYS A 21 10.39 15.28 4.27
N ARG A 22 10.00 15.43 3.00
CA ARG A 22 9.15 16.56 2.56
C ARG A 22 7.78 16.56 3.21
N TRP A 23 7.23 15.40 3.55
CA TRP A 23 5.96 15.26 4.26
C TRP A 23 6.09 15.32 5.78
N GLY A 24 7.26 15.65 6.30
CA GLY A 24 7.50 15.81 7.74
C GLY A 24 7.81 14.51 8.48
N TYR A 25 7.99 13.37 7.79
CA TYR A 25 8.43 12.15 8.43
C TYR A 25 9.94 12.17 8.67
N ILE A 26 10.36 11.94 9.91
CA ILE A 26 11.75 12.04 10.37
C ILE A 26 12.22 10.67 10.83
N ASN A 27 13.38 10.21 10.32
CA ASN A 27 14.01 8.98 10.79
C ASN A 27 14.40 9.10 12.27
N GLY A 28 14.14 8.07 13.04
CA GLY A 28 14.33 8.03 14.49
C GLY A 28 13.13 8.52 15.30
N ILE A 29 12.21 9.29 14.71
CA ILE A 29 10.99 9.79 15.36
C ILE A 29 9.75 9.09 14.81
N HIS A 30 9.59 9.05 13.49
CA HIS A 30 8.41 8.50 12.84
C HIS A 30 8.63 7.10 12.28
N TYR A 31 9.87 6.79 11.93
CA TYR A 31 10.28 5.47 11.46
C TYR A 31 11.75 5.20 11.74
N VAL A 32 12.14 3.95 11.74
CA VAL A 32 13.55 3.49 11.79
C VAL A 32 13.78 2.43 10.71
N ILE A 33 15.02 2.32 10.23
CA ILE A 33 15.42 1.45 9.13
C ILE A 33 16.52 0.53 9.62
N GLY A 34 16.44 -0.76 9.31
CA GLY A 34 17.52 -1.73 9.48
C GLY A 34 17.96 -1.95 10.93
N ARG A 35 17.13 -1.60 11.91
CA ARG A 35 17.44 -1.76 13.33
C ARG A 35 16.16 -1.89 14.17
N LYS A 36 16.32 -2.44 15.35
CA LYS A 36 15.22 -2.56 16.33
C LYS A 36 14.67 -1.17 16.67
N PRO A 37 13.33 -0.99 16.67
CA PRO A 37 12.72 0.29 16.99
C PRO A 37 12.90 0.66 18.47
N PRO A 38 12.89 1.96 18.80
CA PRO A 38 12.94 2.42 20.18
C PRO A 38 11.67 2.00 20.95
N LYS A 39 11.76 1.93 22.26
CA LYS A 39 10.63 1.53 23.14
C LYS A 39 9.40 2.43 23.05
N SER A 40 9.57 3.66 22.57
CA SER A 40 8.48 4.62 22.32
C SER A 40 7.57 4.24 21.15
N PHE A 41 8.04 3.37 20.24
CA PHE A 41 7.22 2.90 19.13
C PHE A 41 6.24 1.83 19.60
N LYS A 42 5.07 1.78 19.00
CA LYS A 42 4.13 0.68 19.22
C LYS A 42 4.75 -0.63 18.70
N LYS A 43 4.48 -1.71 19.41
CA LYS A 43 4.93 -3.04 18.96
C LYS A 43 4.15 -3.46 17.71
N PRO A 44 4.82 -4.06 16.71
CA PRO A 44 4.15 -4.72 15.60
C PRO A 44 3.22 -5.83 16.08
N ILE A 45 2.16 -6.14 15.33
CA ILE A 45 1.28 -7.30 15.60
C ILE A 45 2.08 -8.60 15.51
N THR A 46 2.93 -8.69 14.47
CA THR A 46 3.92 -9.77 14.36
C THR A 46 5.29 -9.12 14.36
N GLU A 47 6.07 -9.41 15.42
CA GLU A 47 7.41 -8.85 15.56
C GLU A 47 8.36 -9.54 14.56
N PRO A 48 9.11 -8.80 13.74
CA PRO A 48 10.11 -9.38 12.86
C PRO A 48 11.21 -10.07 13.67
N SER A 49 11.66 -11.23 13.22
CA SER A 49 12.79 -11.96 13.84
C SER A 49 14.12 -11.25 13.62
N ASP A 50 14.24 -10.54 12.49
CA ASP A 50 15.38 -9.71 12.12
C ASP A 50 14.89 -8.38 11.57
N TYR A 51 15.65 -7.32 11.85
CA TYR A 51 15.32 -5.95 11.43
C TYR A 51 16.19 -5.42 10.30
N GLU A 52 17.16 -6.17 9.80
CA GLU A 52 18.14 -5.68 8.80
C GLU A 52 17.45 -5.08 7.55
N HIS A 53 16.40 -5.71 7.08
CA HIS A 53 15.65 -5.27 5.89
C HIS A 53 14.25 -4.76 6.20
N VAL A 54 14.05 -4.23 7.42
CA VAL A 54 12.74 -3.78 7.89
C VAL A 54 12.76 -2.28 8.15
N ILE A 55 11.69 -1.61 7.72
CA ILE A 55 11.36 -0.25 8.10
C ILE A 55 10.21 -0.36 9.10
N THR A 56 10.46 0.06 10.34
CA THR A 56 9.44 0.05 11.39
C THR A 56 8.95 1.47 11.63
N PHE A 57 7.64 1.66 11.64
CA PHE A 57 6.99 2.94 11.91
C PHE A 57 6.58 3.05 13.38
N TYR A 58 6.47 4.30 13.86
CA TYR A 58 6.08 4.60 15.25
C TYR A 58 4.73 4.02 15.68
N ASN A 59 3.84 3.75 14.73
CA ASN A 59 2.51 3.17 14.96
C ASN A 59 2.52 1.64 15.01
N GLY A 60 3.68 0.98 14.89
CA GLY A 60 3.83 -0.47 14.88
C GLY A 60 3.71 -1.13 13.52
N SER A 61 3.47 -0.37 12.44
CA SER A 61 3.52 -0.93 11.09
C SER A 61 4.96 -1.25 10.69
N CYS A 62 5.14 -2.32 9.93
CA CYS A 62 6.43 -2.71 9.36
C CYS A 62 6.33 -2.82 7.85
N ALA A 63 7.34 -2.33 7.14
CA ALA A 63 7.57 -2.60 5.74
C ALA A 63 8.83 -3.45 5.59
N ILE A 64 8.67 -4.66 5.06
CA ILE A 64 9.76 -5.61 4.85
C ILE A 64 10.22 -5.50 3.41
N ILE A 65 11.51 -5.32 3.20
CA ILE A 65 12.12 -5.28 1.86
C ILE A 65 12.38 -6.72 1.44
N ILE A 66 11.67 -7.17 0.42
CA ILE A 66 11.81 -8.50 -0.16
C ILE A 66 12.56 -8.37 -1.48
N SER A 67 13.63 -9.13 -1.63
CA SER A 67 14.45 -9.15 -2.82
C SER A 67 14.37 -10.50 -3.52
N GLN A 68 14.21 -10.47 -4.85
CA GLN A 68 14.11 -11.71 -5.63
C GLN A 68 15.44 -12.41 -5.91
N ASP A 69 16.56 -11.76 -5.67
CA ASP A 69 17.87 -12.41 -5.77
C ASP A 69 18.17 -13.33 -4.56
N ARG A 70 17.35 -13.26 -3.51
CA ARG A 70 17.41 -14.17 -2.34
C ARG A 70 16.17 -15.07 -2.30
N PRO A 71 16.24 -16.32 -2.77
CA PRO A 71 15.14 -17.28 -2.69
C PRO A 71 14.66 -17.46 -1.24
N GLY A 72 13.35 -17.59 -1.05
CA GLY A 72 12.78 -17.80 0.27
C GLY A 72 12.68 -16.58 1.17
N SER A 73 13.06 -15.38 0.72
CA SER A 73 13.00 -14.15 1.53
C SER A 73 11.59 -13.76 1.95
N SER A 74 10.57 -14.29 1.33
CA SER A 74 9.15 -14.11 1.68
C SER A 74 8.51 -15.35 2.32
N ASN A 75 9.24 -16.47 2.44
CA ASN A 75 8.72 -17.68 3.04
C ASN A 75 8.36 -17.44 4.51
N SER A 76 7.24 -18.01 4.94
CA SER A 76 6.72 -17.87 6.32
C SER A 76 6.29 -16.45 6.70
N LEU A 77 6.30 -15.49 5.79
CA LEU A 77 5.74 -14.16 6.04
C LEU A 77 4.22 -14.17 5.83
N THR A 78 3.53 -13.37 6.63
CA THR A 78 2.13 -12.99 6.40
C THR A 78 2.09 -11.50 6.14
N LEU A 79 1.90 -11.13 4.88
CA LEU A 79 1.90 -9.75 4.43
C LEU A 79 0.46 -9.26 4.28
N SER A 80 0.18 -8.06 4.75
CA SER A 80 -1.14 -7.44 4.58
C SER A 80 -1.28 -6.70 3.26
N TRP A 81 -0.14 -6.35 2.66
CA TRP A 81 -0.09 -5.57 1.43
C TRP A 81 1.26 -5.74 0.74
N LEU A 82 1.25 -5.71 -0.59
CA LEU A 82 2.46 -5.80 -1.41
C LEU A 82 2.64 -4.53 -2.24
N LEU A 83 3.86 -4.00 -2.22
CA LEU A 83 4.35 -3.04 -3.20
C LEU A 83 5.44 -3.71 -4.03
N ILE A 84 5.23 -3.77 -5.33
CA ILE A 84 6.20 -4.29 -6.30
C ILE A 84 6.74 -3.11 -7.07
N ASP A 85 8.03 -2.86 -6.95
CA ASP A 85 8.71 -1.77 -7.63
C ASP A 85 9.60 -2.31 -8.74
N GLU A 86 9.67 -1.59 -9.85
CA GLU A 86 10.38 -1.98 -11.06
C GLU A 86 9.94 -3.36 -11.59
N ALA A 87 8.63 -3.56 -11.68
CA ALA A 87 8.02 -4.85 -12.02
C ALA A 87 8.56 -5.47 -13.32
N LYS A 88 9.01 -4.66 -14.28
CA LYS A 88 9.63 -5.13 -15.54
C LYS A 88 10.89 -5.99 -15.33
N PHE A 89 11.56 -5.84 -14.18
CA PHE A 89 12.75 -6.63 -13.82
C PHE A 89 12.46 -7.78 -12.86
N ILE A 90 11.21 -7.89 -12.39
CA ILE A 90 10.77 -8.94 -11.48
C ILE A 90 10.49 -10.23 -12.26
N ASP A 91 11.01 -11.35 -11.79
CA ASP A 91 10.66 -12.68 -12.31
C ASP A 91 9.27 -13.08 -11.79
N TYR A 92 8.31 -13.17 -12.70
CA TYR A 92 6.91 -13.45 -12.33
C TYR A 92 6.74 -14.85 -11.72
N ASN A 93 7.49 -15.87 -12.17
CA ASN A 93 7.38 -17.22 -11.62
C ASN A 93 7.80 -17.24 -10.15
N LYS A 94 8.94 -16.63 -9.82
CA LYS A 94 9.38 -16.49 -8.44
C LYS A 94 8.40 -15.66 -7.60
N LEU A 95 7.87 -14.58 -8.16
CA LEU A 95 6.87 -13.77 -7.48
C LEU A 95 5.62 -14.59 -7.15
N LYS A 96 5.12 -15.36 -8.13
CA LYS A 96 3.93 -16.21 -8.02
C LYS A 96 4.11 -17.33 -7.00
N ASP A 97 5.27 -17.98 -7.02
CA ASP A 97 5.50 -19.19 -6.23
C ASP A 97 5.93 -18.87 -4.78
N GLU A 98 6.62 -17.74 -4.56
CA GLU A 98 7.17 -17.40 -3.25
C GLU A 98 6.43 -16.23 -2.57
N THR A 99 6.24 -15.11 -3.27
CA THR A 99 5.83 -13.85 -2.62
C THR A 99 4.31 -13.63 -2.61
N LEU A 100 3.62 -13.96 -3.71
CA LEU A 100 2.17 -13.80 -3.76
C LEU A 100 1.43 -14.65 -2.71
N PRO A 101 1.84 -15.91 -2.43
CA PRO A 101 1.23 -16.68 -1.35
C PRO A 101 1.39 -16.05 0.03
N ALA A 102 2.49 -15.30 0.27
CA ALA A 102 2.70 -14.59 1.52
C ALA A 102 1.73 -13.40 1.71
N ASN A 103 1.10 -12.89 0.65
CA ASN A 103 0.12 -11.81 0.72
C ASN A 103 -1.27 -12.34 1.13
N GLY A 104 -1.34 -13.05 2.24
CA GLY A 104 -2.60 -13.60 2.77
C GLY A 104 -3.47 -12.60 3.54
N GLY A 105 -2.88 -11.47 3.93
CA GLY A 105 -3.52 -10.49 4.79
C GLY A 105 -3.73 -10.98 6.24
N ILE A 106 -3.77 -10.06 7.18
CA ILE A 106 -4.09 -10.37 8.58
C ILE A 106 -5.59 -10.10 8.80
N ARG A 107 -6.42 -11.07 8.42
CA ARG A 107 -7.89 -10.93 8.40
C ARG A 107 -8.49 -10.63 9.76
N SER A 108 -7.93 -11.18 10.84
CA SER A 108 -8.42 -10.96 12.22
C SER A 108 -8.34 -9.50 12.67
N PHE A 109 -7.37 -8.73 12.14
CA PHE A 109 -7.21 -7.31 12.47
C PHE A 109 -7.65 -6.37 11.35
N PHE A 110 -7.39 -6.72 10.10
CA PHE A 110 -7.55 -5.83 8.96
C PHE A 110 -8.50 -6.34 7.89
N GLY A 111 -9.28 -7.39 8.14
CA GLY A 111 -10.13 -8.03 7.14
C GLY A 111 -11.17 -7.12 6.48
N HIS A 112 -11.57 -6.05 7.17
CA HIS A 112 -12.49 -5.03 6.65
C HIS A 112 -11.77 -3.85 5.96
N HIS A 113 -10.44 -3.83 5.98
CA HIS A 113 -9.67 -2.73 5.43
C HIS A 113 -9.38 -2.97 3.95
N SER A 114 -9.67 -1.99 3.09
CA SER A 114 -9.53 -2.10 1.63
C SER A 114 -8.10 -2.37 1.13
N PHE A 115 -7.09 -2.06 1.93
CA PHE A 115 -5.69 -2.37 1.61
C PHE A 115 -5.25 -3.76 2.05
N ASN A 116 -6.05 -4.45 2.87
CA ASN A 116 -5.67 -5.78 3.30
C ASN A 116 -5.75 -6.75 2.12
N HIS A 117 -4.72 -7.57 1.92
CA HIS A 117 -4.61 -8.49 0.79
C HIS A 117 -4.57 -7.77 -0.57
N SER A 118 -4.12 -6.52 -0.62
CA SER A 118 -3.98 -5.79 -1.88
C SER A 118 -2.54 -5.76 -2.39
N MET A 119 -2.38 -5.38 -3.65
CA MET A 119 -1.09 -5.30 -4.32
C MET A 119 -1.02 -4.02 -5.15
N MET A 120 0.12 -3.35 -5.12
CA MET A 120 0.44 -2.23 -5.99
C MET A 120 1.68 -2.55 -6.83
N ILE A 121 1.57 -2.37 -8.12
CA ILE A 121 2.65 -2.63 -9.08
C ILE A 121 3.08 -1.31 -9.69
N LEU A 122 4.36 -1.01 -9.57
CA LEU A 122 5.00 0.17 -10.17
C LEU A 122 6.06 -0.30 -11.17
N SER A 123 6.03 0.28 -12.36
CA SER A 123 7.02 0.01 -13.40
C SER A 123 6.91 1.02 -14.52
N ASP A 124 8.01 1.23 -15.23
CA ASP A 124 7.97 1.78 -16.57
C ASP A 124 7.44 0.75 -17.57
N MET A 125 7.17 1.20 -18.78
CA MET A 125 6.75 0.30 -19.87
C MET A 125 7.83 -0.74 -20.16
N PRO A 126 7.48 -2.03 -20.20
CA PRO A 126 8.43 -3.10 -20.46
C PRO A 126 8.88 -3.10 -21.92
N GLN A 127 10.16 -3.38 -22.14
CA GLN A 127 10.75 -3.53 -23.46
C GLN A 127 10.89 -4.99 -23.91
N THR A 128 10.58 -5.94 -22.99
CA THR A 128 10.71 -7.38 -23.24
C THR A 128 9.43 -8.10 -22.87
N THR A 129 9.16 -9.22 -23.53
CA THR A 129 8.03 -10.09 -23.22
C THR A 129 8.09 -10.58 -21.76
N LYS A 130 9.28 -10.92 -21.27
CA LYS A 130 9.46 -11.35 -19.87
C LYS A 130 9.08 -10.26 -18.88
N GLY A 131 9.37 -9.00 -19.19
CA GLY A 131 9.05 -7.86 -18.33
C GLY A 131 7.59 -7.40 -18.44
N SER A 132 6.81 -7.89 -19.38
CA SER A 132 5.44 -7.45 -19.65
C SER A 132 4.35 -8.16 -18.80
N TRP A 133 4.73 -9.10 -17.95
CA TRP A 133 3.81 -9.94 -17.19
C TRP A 133 2.73 -9.16 -16.43
N PHE A 134 3.04 -7.99 -15.90
CA PHE A 134 2.10 -7.19 -15.12
C PHE A 134 1.04 -6.50 -15.98
N LEU A 135 1.27 -6.37 -17.30
CA LEU A 135 0.29 -5.75 -18.22
C LEU A 135 -0.99 -6.60 -18.32
N HIS A 136 -0.88 -7.90 -18.11
CA HIS A 136 -2.05 -8.79 -18.10
C HIS A 136 -3.06 -8.47 -16.97
N TYR A 137 -2.63 -7.82 -15.89
CA TYR A 137 -3.58 -7.30 -14.89
C TYR A 137 -4.48 -6.20 -15.45
N ARG A 138 -4.03 -5.48 -16.50
CA ARG A 138 -4.83 -4.48 -17.20
C ARG A 138 -6.05 -5.11 -17.88
N GLU A 139 -5.93 -6.32 -18.39
CA GLU A 139 -7.01 -7.05 -19.05
C GLU A 139 -8.11 -7.47 -18.06
N LYS A 140 -7.77 -7.60 -16.78
CA LYS A 140 -8.70 -7.93 -15.70
C LYS A 140 -9.44 -6.71 -15.14
N MET A 141 -9.04 -5.50 -15.54
CA MET A 141 -9.70 -4.30 -15.09
C MET A 141 -11.09 -4.18 -15.73
N ASP A 142 -12.10 -3.91 -14.91
CA ASP A 142 -13.42 -3.49 -15.39
C ASP A 142 -13.46 -1.97 -15.56
N PRO A 143 -13.46 -1.44 -16.81
CA PRO A 143 -13.47 -0.01 -17.06
C PRO A 143 -14.68 0.70 -16.46
N LYS A 144 -15.87 0.03 -16.46
CA LYS A 144 -17.10 0.62 -15.90
C LYS A 144 -17.01 0.73 -14.39
N LEU A 145 -16.46 -0.30 -13.73
CA LEU A 145 -16.22 -0.27 -12.29
C LEU A 145 -15.20 0.82 -11.92
N ILE A 146 -14.12 0.97 -12.69
CA ILE A 146 -13.12 2.02 -12.48
C ILE A 146 -13.75 3.41 -12.60
N GLU A 147 -14.56 3.66 -13.62
CA GLU A 147 -15.24 4.96 -13.79
C GLU A 147 -16.24 5.21 -12.64
N THR A 148 -16.94 4.17 -12.18
CA THR A 148 -17.84 4.29 -11.02
C THR A 148 -17.07 4.62 -9.74
N ILE A 149 -15.92 4.00 -9.53
CA ILE A 149 -15.00 4.29 -8.40
C ILE A 149 -14.53 5.75 -8.47
N LYS A 150 -14.04 6.21 -9.64
CA LYS A 150 -13.60 7.60 -9.84
C LYS A 150 -14.72 8.59 -9.56
N GLY A 151 -15.92 8.34 -10.11
CA GLY A 151 -17.11 9.17 -9.87
C GLY A 151 -17.49 9.23 -8.40
N THR A 152 -17.38 8.11 -7.68
CA THR A 152 -17.66 8.05 -6.25
C THR A 152 -16.62 8.83 -5.43
N ILE A 153 -15.34 8.70 -5.75
CA ILE A 153 -14.26 9.48 -5.12
C ILE A 153 -14.50 10.98 -5.33
N TYR A 154 -14.88 11.39 -6.53
CA TYR A 154 -15.19 12.78 -6.83
C TYR A 154 -16.37 13.30 -5.99
N LYS A 155 -17.45 12.53 -5.86
CA LYS A 155 -18.60 12.87 -4.99
C LYS A 155 -18.21 12.99 -3.51
N ILE A 156 -17.32 12.11 -3.02
CA ILE A 156 -16.76 12.20 -1.66
C ILE A 156 -16.01 13.53 -1.50
N TRP A 157 -15.14 13.86 -2.45
CA TRP A 157 -14.40 15.12 -2.42
C TRP A 157 -15.34 16.33 -2.41
N GLN A 158 -16.32 16.40 -3.32
CA GLN A 158 -17.31 17.49 -3.36
C GLN A 158 -18.06 17.62 -2.02
N THR A 159 -18.49 16.49 -1.44
CA THR A 159 -19.22 16.48 -0.17
C THR A 159 -18.34 17.00 0.98
N LYS A 160 -17.06 16.58 1.02
CA LYS A 160 -16.08 17.09 1.99
C LYS A 160 -15.82 18.59 1.83
N GLN A 161 -15.69 19.08 0.59
CA GLN A 161 -15.56 20.52 0.31
C GLN A 161 -16.78 21.30 0.84
N ARG A 162 -17.98 20.82 0.55
CA ARG A 162 -19.21 21.46 1.04
C ARG A 162 -19.29 21.51 2.55
N ILE A 163 -18.91 20.44 3.24
CA ILE A 163 -18.83 20.40 4.70
C ILE A 163 -17.78 21.42 5.21
N SER A 164 -16.63 21.53 4.54
CA SER A 164 -15.58 22.48 4.90
C SER A 164 -16.05 23.93 4.77
N GLU A 165 -16.73 24.29 3.66
CA GLU A 165 -17.29 25.61 3.44
C GLU A 165 -18.31 26.00 4.53
N LEU A 166 -19.21 25.06 4.89
CA LEU A 166 -20.18 25.31 5.96
C LEU A 166 -19.50 25.56 7.31
N ARG A 167 -18.42 24.81 7.61
CA ARG A 167 -17.62 25.01 8.82
C ARG A 167 -16.95 26.39 8.83
N GLN A 168 -16.35 26.80 7.72
CA GLN A 168 -15.71 28.11 7.60
C GLN A 168 -16.72 29.25 7.79
N LYS A 169 -17.93 29.07 7.26
CA LYS A 169 -19.05 30.04 7.42
C LYS A 169 -19.75 29.93 8.77
N ARG A 170 -19.28 29.07 9.68
CA ARG A 170 -19.91 28.76 10.99
C ARG A 170 -21.38 28.37 10.88
N GLN A 171 -21.78 27.77 9.74
CA GLN A 171 -23.14 27.28 9.50
C GLN A 171 -23.30 25.84 10.01
N PRO A 172 -24.49 25.45 10.47
CA PRO A 172 -24.75 24.06 10.88
C PRO A 172 -24.58 23.09 9.70
N ILE A 173 -23.92 21.97 9.94
CA ILE A 173 -23.76 20.93 8.93
C ILE A 173 -25.03 20.06 8.92
N PRO A 174 -25.79 20.04 7.81
CA PRO A 174 -26.97 19.21 7.70
C PRO A 174 -26.65 17.72 7.94
N PRO A 175 -27.45 16.99 8.74
CA PRO A 175 -27.20 15.59 9.05
C PRO A 175 -27.07 14.72 7.79
N TYR A 176 -27.89 14.95 6.77
CA TYR A 176 -27.87 14.19 5.52
C TYR A 176 -26.52 14.22 4.80
N LEU A 177 -25.72 15.30 4.90
CA LEU A 177 -24.40 15.35 4.28
C LEU A 177 -23.41 14.40 4.98
N LYS A 178 -23.53 14.25 6.30
CA LYS A 178 -22.70 13.28 7.05
C LYS A 178 -23.08 11.84 6.72
N ASP A 179 -24.37 11.58 6.62
CA ASP A 179 -24.89 10.24 6.31
C ASP A 179 -24.60 9.86 4.86
N TYR A 180 -24.72 10.81 3.93
CA TYR A 180 -24.37 10.62 2.54
C TYR A 180 -22.86 10.33 2.39
N LEU A 181 -21.99 11.06 3.11
CA LEU A 181 -20.55 10.79 3.10
C LEU A 181 -20.22 9.37 3.61
N LYS A 182 -20.85 8.95 4.71
CA LYS A 182 -20.70 7.58 5.22
C LYS A 182 -21.18 6.52 4.22
N TRP A 183 -22.26 6.79 3.53
CA TRP A 183 -22.77 5.88 2.50
C TRP A 183 -21.83 5.79 1.31
N LEU A 184 -21.28 6.92 0.83
CA LEU A 184 -20.30 6.97 -0.24
C LEU A 184 -19.01 6.20 0.15
N ASP A 185 -18.51 6.40 1.36
CA ASP A 185 -17.31 5.70 1.85
C ASP A 185 -17.54 4.17 1.92
N ARG A 186 -18.70 3.72 2.39
CA ARG A 186 -19.08 2.30 2.40
C ARG A 186 -19.19 1.73 0.99
N SER A 187 -19.83 2.46 0.08
CA SER A 187 -19.98 2.07 -1.33
C SER A 187 -18.62 1.98 -2.03
N LEU A 188 -17.73 2.94 -1.78
CA LEU A 188 -16.38 2.94 -2.32
C LEU A 188 -15.57 1.72 -1.83
N ASN A 189 -15.64 1.41 -0.53
CA ASN A 189 -14.95 0.25 0.03
C ASN A 189 -15.48 -1.06 -0.56
N LYS A 190 -16.81 -1.18 -0.74
CA LYS A 190 -17.40 -2.35 -1.40
C LYS A 190 -16.95 -2.50 -2.85
N MET A 191 -16.90 -1.41 -3.62
CA MET A 191 -16.44 -1.45 -5.00
C MET A 191 -14.95 -1.80 -5.09
N ARG A 192 -14.11 -1.27 -4.19
CA ARG A 192 -12.68 -1.58 -4.14
C ARG A 192 -12.40 -3.03 -3.78
N SER A 193 -13.23 -3.66 -2.94
CA SER A 193 -13.05 -5.08 -2.59
C SER A 193 -13.38 -6.05 -3.72
N VAL A 194 -14.02 -5.56 -4.79
CA VAL A 194 -14.38 -6.35 -5.98
C VAL A 194 -13.47 -6.02 -7.17
N ALA A 195 -12.83 -4.85 -7.15
CA ALA A 195 -11.93 -4.37 -8.20
C ALA A 195 -10.52 -4.97 -8.07
N VAL A 196 -10.41 -6.29 -8.10
CA VAL A 196 -9.12 -7.00 -8.07
C VAL A 196 -8.72 -7.40 -9.48
#